data_8848afe863b634b906772c19b0059a07
#
_entry.id   8848afe863b634b906772c19b0059a07
#
_cell.length_a   1.000
_cell.length_b   1.000
_cell.length_c   1.000
_cell.angle_alpha   90.00
_cell.angle_beta   90.00
_cell.angle_gamma   90.00
#
_symmetry.space_group_name_H-M   'P 1'
#
loop_
_entity.id
_entity.type
_entity.pdbx_description
1 polymer ?
#
loop_
_entity_poly.entity_id
_entity_poly.type
_entity_poly.pdbx_seq_one_letter_code
_entity_poly.pdbx_strand_id
1 'polypeptide(L)'
;LRADGVSINDIADKVGINRCSVMLCLNKFKEGGVENALFDAPGRGRNAEITDDEKTWIINIACQKPVNLGYSAEVWTRALLTKHINKFAENAGYTRLSTISQSKVRTILEEADIKPNKITYYCENRDPDFDQKMHNVLLVCKQLSLQFDKKGQLLPFCEDDQVVHVLSYDEKPGIQAIATTSEDIQPDNNHKTISRDYEYRRLGTISLLAGIDLQTGEAIPLVKESHNSKDYIEFLKKLDNKYPKSDKIRLVLDNLKVHSSEETRKYLATVPGRFEFVFTPKHGSWLNLVEGFFSKLTRQMLKGIRVKTKDELVQRIYKYFDEVNEEPVIYHWKYKLEEIDPNEKVVVDTLPVKKSS
;
A
#
# COMPACT_ATOMS: atom_id res chain seq x y z
N LEU A 1 -52.63 10.07 22.96
CA LEU A 1 -53.07 11.04 23.99
C LEU A 1 -54.22 11.93 23.50
N ARG A 2 -54.10 12.61 22.34
CA ARG A 2 -55.21 13.46 21.86
C ARG A 2 -56.42 12.65 21.38
N ALA A 3 -56.17 11.52 20.75
CA ALA A 3 -57.23 10.57 20.34
C ALA A 3 -57.98 9.98 21.57
N ASP A 4 -57.30 9.88 22.71
CA ASP A 4 -57.83 9.38 23.97
C ASP A 4 -58.53 10.48 24.79
N GLY A 5 -58.78 11.65 24.21
CA GLY A 5 -59.51 12.75 24.83
C GLY A 5 -58.70 13.64 25.76
N VAL A 6 -57.37 13.44 25.86
CA VAL A 6 -56.48 14.25 26.74
C VAL A 6 -56.46 15.69 26.27
N SER A 7 -56.53 16.65 27.20
CA SER A 7 -56.50 18.07 26.87
C SER A 7 -55.13 18.50 26.33
N ILE A 8 -55.12 19.55 25.48
CA ILE A 8 -53.87 20.08 24.91
C ILE A 8 -52.90 20.56 25.98
N ASN A 9 -53.40 21.10 27.08
CA ASN A 9 -52.55 21.55 28.19
C ASN A 9 -51.90 20.36 28.89
N ASP A 10 -52.69 19.31 29.19
CA ASP A 10 -52.16 18.10 29.84
C ASP A 10 -51.15 17.36 28.91
N ILE A 11 -51.34 17.42 27.59
CA ILE A 11 -50.36 16.88 26.63
C ILE A 11 -49.09 17.69 26.65
N ALA A 12 -49.20 19.02 26.66
CA ALA A 12 -48.03 19.94 26.74
C ALA A 12 -47.19 19.66 27.98
N ASP A 13 -47.85 19.52 29.12
CA ASP A 13 -47.21 19.23 30.42
C ASP A 13 -46.56 17.85 30.42
N LYS A 14 -47.24 16.81 29.91
CA LYS A 14 -46.73 15.43 29.85
C LYS A 14 -45.50 15.27 28.91
N VAL A 15 -45.46 16.04 27.82
CA VAL A 15 -44.41 15.95 26.80
C VAL A 15 -43.28 16.98 27.03
N GLY A 16 -43.48 17.94 27.93
CA GLY A 16 -42.51 18.96 28.28
C GLY A 16 -42.31 20.02 27.19
N ILE A 17 -43.34 20.30 26.35
CA ILE A 17 -43.32 21.31 25.32
C ILE A 17 -44.48 22.31 25.49
N ASN A 18 -44.35 23.49 24.89
CA ASN A 18 -45.42 24.47 25.09
C ASN A 18 -46.69 24.12 24.30
N ARG A 19 -47.83 24.62 24.78
CA ARG A 19 -49.17 24.40 24.20
C ARG A 19 -49.23 24.73 22.71
N CYS A 20 -48.56 25.81 22.26
CA CYS A 20 -48.58 26.22 20.88
C CYS A 20 -47.86 25.19 19.97
N SER A 21 -46.77 24.58 20.44
CA SER A 21 -46.09 23.52 19.71
C SER A 21 -46.96 22.26 19.57
N VAL A 22 -47.72 21.89 20.60
CA VAL A 22 -48.70 20.78 20.53
C VAL A 22 -49.78 21.07 19.51
N MET A 23 -50.37 22.29 19.56
CA MET A 23 -51.38 22.71 18.56
C MET A 23 -50.84 22.69 17.14
N LEU A 24 -49.65 23.23 16.92
CA LEU A 24 -49.00 23.25 15.60
C LEU A 24 -48.78 21.84 15.05
N CYS A 25 -48.28 20.93 15.88
CA CYS A 25 -48.07 19.53 15.52
C CYS A 25 -49.39 18.84 15.14
N LEU A 26 -50.47 19.05 15.95
CA LEU A 26 -51.77 18.49 15.67
C LEU A 26 -52.43 19.05 14.38
N ASN A 27 -52.21 20.35 14.10
CA ASN A 27 -52.70 20.94 12.84
C ASN A 27 -51.96 20.39 11.65
N LYS A 28 -50.62 20.34 11.68
CA LYS A 28 -49.82 19.71 10.65
C LYS A 28 -50.21 18.25 10.41
N PHE A 29 -50.50 17.50 11.47
CA PHE A 29 -50.98 16.13 11.36
C PHE A 29 -52.33 16.03 10.64
N LYS A 30 -53.26 16.93 10.94
CA LYS A 30 -54.58 16.96 10.27
C LYS A 30 -54.49 17.31 8.79
N GLU A 31 -53.51 18.14 8.42
CA GLU A 31 -53.32 18.62 7.06
C GLU A 31 -52.60 17.62 6.16
N GLY A 32 -51.66 16.86 6.68
CA GLY A 32 -50.80 15.99 5.86
C GLY A 32 -50.27 14.73 6.56
N GLY A 33 -50.89 14.30 7.65
CA GLY A 33 -50.53 13.05 8.34
C GLY A 33 -49.23 13.13 9.15
N VAL A 34 -48.69 11.96 9.47
CA VAL A 34 -47.50 11.83 10.36
C VAL A 34 -46.29 12.51 9.78
N GLU A 35 -46.01 12.38 8.51
CA GLU A 35 -44.85 12.97 7.86
C GLU A 35 -44.88 14.50 7.95
N ASN A 36 -46.04 15.13 7.66
CA ASN A 36 -46.16 16.57 7.77
C ASN A 36 -46.07 17.08 9.21
N ALA A 37 -46.44 16.27 10.19
CA ALA A 37 -46.30 16.62 11.61
C ALA A 37 -44.84 16.54 12.13
N LEU A 38 -44.02 15.60 11.58
CA LEU A 38 -42.65 15.34 12.03
C LEU A 38 -41.61 16.14 11.26
N PHE A 39 -41.82 16.41 10.01
CA PHE A 39 -40.84 17.09 9.15
C PHE A 39 -41.31 18.50 8.78
N ASP A 40 -40.36 19.38 8.52
CA ASP A 40 -40.66 20.70 7.97
C ASP A 40 -40.97 20.59 6.46
N ALA A 41 -41.90 21.44 6.01
CA ALA A 41 -42.23 21.50 4.59
C ALA A 41 -40.99 21.80 3.74
N PRO A 42 -40.83 21.17 2.57
CA PRO A 42 -39.76 21.49 1.63
C PRO A 42 -39.70 23.00 1.32
N GLY A 43 -38.51 23.58 1.28
CA GLY A 43 -38.35 25.00 0.97
C GLY A 43 -38.37 25.94 2.19
N ARG A 44 -38.51 25.46 3.42
CA ARG A 44 -38.40 26.25 4.66
C ARG A 44 -36.95 26.55 5.04
N GLY A 45 -36.16 27.06 4.17
CA GLY A 45 -34.78 27.46 4.46
C GLY A 45 -34.40 28.74 3.72
N ARG A 46 -33.27 29.32 4.07
CA ARG A 46 -32.68 30.39 3.26
C ARG A 46 -32.41 29.81 1.87
N ASN A 47 -32.88 30.44 0.82
CA ASN A 47 -32.59 30.04 -0.57
C ASN A 47 -31.08 29.88 -0.75
N ALA A 48 -30.67 28.83 -1.45
CA ALA A 48 -29.27 28.59 -1.74
C ALA A 48 -28.68 29.83 -2.43
N GLU A 49 -27.64 30.42 -1.84
CA GLU A 49 -26.98 31.61 -2.41
C GLU A 49 -26.26 31.28 -3.72
N ILE A 50 -25.86 30.02 -3.93
CA ILE A 50 -25.15 29.52 -5.10
C ILE A 50 -26.08 28.55 -5.81
N THR A 51 -26.33 28.83 -7.09
CA THR A 51 -27.19 28.00 -7.94
C THR A 51 -26.51 26.68 -8.32
N ASP A 52 -27.29 25.70 -8.79
CA ASP A 52 -26.76 24.43 -9.24
C ASP A 52 -25.88 24.57 -10.50
N ASP A 53 -26.17 25.53 -11.37
CA ASP A 53 -25.31 25.86 -12.52
C ASP A 53 -23.96 26.41 -12.07
N GLU A 54 -23.94 27.31 -11.08
CA GLU A 54 -22.71 27.83 -10.49
C GLU A 54 -21.88 26.74 -9.82
N LYS A 55 -22.53 25.80 -9.10
CA LYS A 55 -21.86 24.62 -8.52
C LYS A 55 -21.27 23.74 -9.61
N THR A 56 -22.04 23.46 -10.66
CA THR A 56 -21.60 22.64 -11.80
C THR A 56 -20.40 23.26 -12.49
N TRP A 57 -20.37 24.57 -12.66
CA TRP A 57 -19.20 25.26 -13.24
C TRP A 57 -17.95 25.11 -12.35
N ILE A 58 -18.07 25.29 -11.03
CA ILE A 58 -16.96 25.07 -10.08
C ILE A 58 -16.44 23.63 -10.18
N ILE A 59 -17.34 22.67 -10.22
CA ILE A 59 -17.00 21.23 -10.34
C ILE A 59 -16.28 20.95 -11.66
N ASN A 60 -16.75 21.49 -12.77
CA ASN A 60 -16.12 21.35 -14.07
C ASN A 60 -14.69 21.91 -14.10
N ILE A 61 -14.45 23.04 -13.47
CA ILE A 61 -13.09 23.60 -13.32
C ILE A 61 -12.23 22.68 -12.44
N ALA A 62 -12.78 22.19 -11.34
CA ALA A 62 -12.06 21.31 -10.41
C ALA A 62 -11.66 19.97 -11.05
N CYS A 63 -12.43 19.46 -12.02
CA CYS A 63 -12.15 18.25 -12.78
C CYS A 63 -11.08 18.43 -13.87
N GLN A 64 -10.74 19.65 -14.24
CA GLN A 64 -9.67 19.93 -15.20
C GLN A 64 -8.31 20.01 -14.49
N LYS A 65 -7.24 19.67 -15.22
CA LYS A 65 -5.89 19.92 -14.69
C LYS A 65 -5.57 21.40 -14.69
N PRO A 66 -4.97 21.94 -13.60
CA PRO A 66 -4.55 23.34 -13.56
C PRO A 66 -3.64 23.73 -14.72
N VAL A 67 -2.75 22.83 -15.16
CA VAL A 67 -1.83 23.09 -16.28
C VAL A 67 -2.57 23.42 -17.58
N ASN A 68 -3.73 22.84 -17.83
CA ASN A 68 -4.54 23.10 -19.02
C ASN A 68 -5.15 24.53 -18.99
N LEU A 69 -5.19 25.14 -17.81
CA LEU A 69 -5.70 26.49 -17.58
C LEU A 69 -4.56 27.51 -17.34
N GLY A 70 -3.32 27.13 -17.70
CA GLY A 70 -2.15 28.02 -17.69
C GLY A 70 -1.41 28.12 -16.34
N TYR A 71 -1.64 27.17 -15.42
CA TYR A 71 -0.90 27.09 -14.17
C TYR A 71 0.23 26.06 -14.25
N SER A 72 1.25 26.20 -13.42
CA SER A 72 2.37 25.24 -13.33
C SER A 72 2.05 23.98 -12.51
N ALA A 73 0.91 23.95 -11.84
CA ALA A 73 0.54 22.86 -10.94
C ALA A 73 -0.16 21.71 -11.69
N GLU A 74 0.10 20.46 -11.28
CA GLU A 74 -0.58 19.26 -11.80
C GLU A 74 -1.95 19.02 -11.14
N VAL A 75 -2.12 19.45 -9.88
CA VAL A 75 -3.34 19.27 -9.10
C VAL A 75 -3.77 20.58 -8.46
N TRP A 76 -5.07 20.72 -8.23
CA TRP A 76 -5.60 21.90 -7.57
C TRP A 76 -5.31 21.86 -6.07
N THR A 77 -4.68 22.92 -5.55
CA THR A 77 -4.85 23.26 -4.14
C THR A 77 -6.16 24.05 -3.97
N ARG A 78 -6.77 23.99 -2.79
CA ARG A 78 -8.01 24.74 -2.52
C ARG A 78 -7.83 26.24 -2.78
N ALA A 79 -6.70 26.78 -2.35
CA ALA A 79 -6.38 28.19 -2.54
C ALA A 79 -6.27 28.55 -4.03
N LEU A 80 -5.55 27.73 -4.82
CA LEU A 80 -5.36 27.97 -6.24
C LEU A 80 -6.69 27.88 -7.01
N LEU A 81 -7.49 26.87 -6.72
CA LEU A 81 -8.82 26.69 -7.33
C LEU A 81 -9.73 27.88 -7.00
N THR A 82 -9.81 28.30 -5.73
CA THR A 82 -10.61 29.45 -5.32
C THR A 82 -10.13 30.74 -6.01
N LYS A 83 -8.82 30.93 -6.10
CA LYS A 83 -8.24 32.07 -6.82
C LYS A 83 -8.61 32.08 -8.30
N HIS A 84 -8.59 30.91 -8.94
CA HIS A 84 -9.00 30.75 -10.34
C HIS A 84 -10.48 31.12 -10.52
N ILE A 85 -11.35 30.53 -9.67
CA ILE A 85 -12.79 30.79 -9.69
C ILE A 85 -13.05 32.29 -9.54
N ASN A 86 -12.50 32.94 -8.50
CA ASN A 86 -12.70 34.38 -8.26
C ASN A 86 -12.24 35.23 -9.44
N LYS A 87 -11.15 34.85 -10.11
CA LYS A 87 -10.59 35.61 -11.23
C LYS A 87 -11.42 35.50 -12.51
N PHE A 88 -12.00 34.33 -12.78
CA PHE A 88 -12.63 34.06 -14.07
C PHE A 88 -14.15 33.97 -14.02
N ALA A 89 -14.76 33.99 -12.83
CA ALA A 89 -16.22 33.83 -12.65
C ALA A 89 -17.01 34.90 -13.38
N GLU A 90 -16.60 36.15 -13.34
CA GLU A 90 -17.31 37.24 -14.01
C GLU A 90 -17.31 37.08 -15.55
N ASN A 91 -16.17 36.67 -16.10
CA ASN A 91 -16.05 36.40 -17.54
C ASN A 91 -16.91 35.20 -17.98
N ALA A 92 -17.18 34.28 -17.07
CA ALA A 92 -18.05 33.11 -17.29
C ALA A 92 -19.54 33.43 -17.00
N GLY A 93 -19.88 34.65 -16.62
CA GLY A 93 -21.27 35.06 -16.32
C GLY A 93 -21.71 34.81 -14.87
N TYR A 94 -20.82 34.38 -13.98
CA TYR A 94 -21.10 34.01 -12.60
C TYR A 94 -20.56 35.06 -11.60
N THR A 95 -21.05 36.28 -11.67
CA THR A 95 -20.55 37.44 -10.89
C THR A 95 -20.48 37.16 -9.38
N ARG A 96 -21.40 36.36 -8.82
CA ARG A 96 -21.39 36.00 -7.39
C ARG A 96 -20.18 35.20 -6.96
N LEU A 97 -19.60 34.41 -7.85
CA LEU A 97 -18.47 33.57 -7.56
C LEU A 97 -17.13 34.32 -7.51
N SER A 98 -17.09 35.60 -7.95
CA SER A 98 -15.88 36.41 -7.91
C SER A 98 -15.35 36.69 -6.48
N THR A 99 -16.19 36.46 -5.47
CA THR A 99 -15.85 36.64 -4.05
C THR A 99 -16.08 35.37 -3.23
N ILE A 100 -16.21 34.20 -3.87
CA ILE A 100 -16.44 32.97 -3.17
C ILE A 100 -15.28 32.60 -2.21
N SER A 101 -15.62 32.12 -1.01
CA SER A 101 -14.62 31.67 -0.03
C SER A 101 -14.11 30.28 -0.29
N GLN A 102 -12.88 29.98 0.17
CA GLN A 102 -12.31 28.62 0.12
C GLN A 102 -13.18 27.58 0.86
N SER A 103 -13.79 27.98 1.97
CA SER A 103 -14.69 27.11 2.74
C SER A 103 -15.92 26.71 1.94
N LYS A 104 -16.48 27.65 1.17
CA LYS A 104 -17.66 27.36 0.33
C LYS A 104 -17.30 26.47 -0.86
N VAL A 105 -16.16 26.74 -1.53
CA VAL A 105 -15.63 25.85 -2.58
C VAL A 105 -15.40 24.46 -2.03
N ARG A 106 -14.82 24.34 -0.83
CA ARG A 106 -14.65 23.05 -0.15
C ARG A 106 -15.98 22.31 0.03
N THR A 107 -17.00 22.98 0.57
CA THR A 107 -18.33 22.37 0.80
C THR A 107 -18.92 21.85 -0.51
N ILE A 108 -18.84 22.63 -1.59
CA ILE A 108 -19.37 22.21 -2.92
C ILE A 108 -18.64 20.95 -3.43
N LEU A 109 -17.31 20.89 -3.29
CA LEU A 109 -16.52 19.73 -3.72
C LEU A 109 -16.78 18.50 -2.83
N GLU A 110 -17.00 18.69 -1.53
CA GLU A 110 -17.34 17.60 -0.59
C GLU A 110 -18.76 17.06 -0.87
N GLU A 111 -19.72 17.92 -1.17
CA GLU A 111 -21.08 17.51 -1.61
C GLU A 111 -21.04 16.66 -2.89
N ALA A 112 -20.11 16.95 -3.80
CA ALA A 112 -19.92 16.23 -5.06
C ALA A 112 -18.93 15.04 -4.94
N ASP A 113 -18.37 14.76 -3.77
CA ASP A 113 -17.27 13.79 -3.50
C ASP A 113 -16.04 13.95 -4.43
N ILE A 114 -15.73 15.18 -4.81
CA ILE A 114 -14.58 15.48 -5.69
C ILE A 114 -13.38 15.95 -4.88
N LYS A 115 -12.23 15.33 -5.11
CA LYS A 115 -10.96 15.56 -4.40
C LYS A 115 -9.84 15.94 -5.39
N PRO A 116 -9.87 17.15 -5.99
CA PRO A 116 -8.97 17.55 -7.07
C PRO A 116 -7.51 17.73 -6.65
N ASN A 117 -7.24 17.63 -5.35
CA ASN A 117 -5.91 17.64 -4.75
C ASN A 117 -5.32 16.25 -4.51
N LYS A 118 -6.05 15.17 -4.82
CA LYS A 118 -5.59 13.80 -4.64
C LYS A 118 -5.27 13.15 -5.98
N ILE A 119 -4.16 12.43 -6.00
CA ILE A 119 -3.79 11.54 -7.11
C ILE A 119 -3.99 10.11 -6.63
N THR A 120 -4.76 9.34 -7.37
CA THR A 120 -4.88 7.90 -7.18
C THR A 120 -4.23 7.22 -8.38
N TYR A 121 -3.27 6.37 -8.11
CA TYR A 121 -2.59 5.62 -9.16
C TYR A 121 -3.40 4.37 -9.52
N TYR A 122 -3.56 4.14 -10.82
CA TYR A 122 -4.10 2.90 -11.37
C TYR A 122 -3.13 2.36 -12.44
N CYS A 123 -3.22 1.07 -12.72
CA CYS A 123 -2.41 0.44 -13.76
C CYS A 123 -3.28 0.23 -15.00
N GLU A 124 -3.01 0.99 -16.06
CA GLU A 124 -3.71 0.86 -17.35
C GLU A 124 -3.16 -0.32 -18.16
N ASN A 125 -1.83 -0.48 -18.16
CA ASN A 125 -1.17 -1.59 -18.83
C ASN A 125 -0.96 -2.74 -17.84
N ARG A 126 -2.01 -3.52 -17.59
CA ARG A 126 -1.93 -4.73 -16.76
C ARG A 126 -1.13 -5.81 -17.49
N ASP A 127 -0.45 -6.65 -16.70
CA ASP A 127 0.16 -7.87 -17.23
C ASP A 127 -0.94 -8.73 -17.88
N PRO A 128 -0.85 -9.08 -19.18
CA PRO A 128 -1.89 -9.91 -19.81
C PRO A 128 -2.06 -11.27 -19.12
N ASP A 129 -0.98 -11.79 -18.51
CA ASP A 129 -0.98 -13.06 -17.79
C ASP A 129 -1.14 -12.89 -16.27
N PHE A 130 -1.66 -11.70 -15.82
CA PHE A 130 -1.72 -11.36 -14.40
C PHE A 130 -2.41 -12.43 -13.56
N ASP A 131 -3.60 -12.85 -13.97
CA ASP A 131 -4.40 -13.81 -13.19
C ASP A 131 -3.74 -15.19 -13.16
N GLN A 132 -3.13 -15.63 -14.27
CA GLN A 132 -2.41 -16.90 -14.34
C GLN A 132 -1.16 -16.90 -13.45
N LYS A 133 -0.36 -15.84 -13.51
CA LYS A 133 0.84 -15.70 -12.67
C LYS A 133 0.48 -15.56 -11.19
N MET A 134 -0.57 -14.79 -10.87
CA MET A 134 -1.09 -14.69 -9.51
C MET A 134 -1.54 -16.05 -8.99
N HIS A 135 -2.33 -16.77 -9.78
CA HIS A 135 -2.78 -18.13 -9.44
C HIS A 135 -1.59 -19.04 -9.14
N ASN A 136 -0.57 -19.02 -9.98
CA ASN A 136 0.63 -19.82 -9.84
C ASN A 136 1.41 -19.52 -8.53
N VAL A 137 1.57 -18.24 -8.16
CA VAL A 137 2.18 -17.85 -6.89
C VAL A 137 1.31 -18.31 -5.70
N LEU A 138 -0.01 -18.14 -5.79
CA LEU A 138 -0.93 -18.57 -4.74
C LEU A 138 -0.92 -20.11 -4.59
N LEU A 139 -0.76 -20.84 -5.69
CA LEU A 139 -0.62 -22.30 -5.67
C LEU A 139 0.62 -22.75 -4.90
N VAL A 140 1.78 -22.10 -5.12
CA VAL A 140 2.99 -22.31 -4.31
C VAL A 140 2.70 -22.08 -2.83
N CYS A 141 2.07 -20.97 -2.48
CA CYS A 141 1.72 -20.66 -1.08
C CYS A 141 0.74 -21.68 -0.49
N LYS A 142 -0.23 -22.17 -1.28
CA LYS A 142 -1.20 -23.20 -0.86
C LYS A 142 -0.52 -24.52 -0.58
N GLN A 143 0.32 -24.97 -1.49
CA GLN A 143 1.07 -26.22 -1.32
C GLN A 143 1.95 -26.18 -0.08
N LEU A 144 2.67 -25.06 0.16
CA LEU A 144 3.47 -24.89 1.37
C LEU A 144 2.62 -24.88 2.65
N SER A 145 1.41 -24.32 2.62
CA SER A 145 0.53 -24.28 3.80
C SER A 145 0.06 -25.68 4.25
N LEU A 146 0.13 -26.67 3.37
CA LEU A 146 -0.24 -28.06 3.64
C LEU A 146 0.92 -28.91 4.17
N GLN A 147 2.14 -28.35 4.25
CA GLN A 147 3.36 -29.08 4.66
C GLN A 147 3.49 -29.23 6.19
N PHE A 148 2.52 -28.79 6.96
CA PHE A 148 2.54 -28.93 8.41
C PHE A 148 1.74 -30.16 8.84
N ASP A 149 2.32 -30.99 9.71
CA ASP A 149 1.61 -32.08 10.33
C ASP A 149 0.54 -31.57 11.34
N LYS A 150 -0.26 -32.50 11.88
CA LYS A 150 -1.30 -32.15 12.89
C LYS A 150 -0.73 -31.54 14.18
N LYS A 151 0.57 -31.61 14.40
CA LYS A 151 1.29 -31.03 15.54
C LYS A 151 1.97 -29.70 15.18
N GLY A 152 1.82 -29.23 13.94
CA GLY A 152 2.47 -28.01 13.45
C GLY A 152 3.95 -28.19 13.13
N GLN A 153 4.44 -29.44 12.99
CA GLN A 153 5.81 -29.69 12.54
C GLN A 153 5.88 -29.60 11.02
N LEU A 154 6.92 -28.92 10.53
CA LEU A 154 7.18 -28.78 9.11
C LEU A 154 7.59 -30.12 8.51
N LEU A 155 6.91 -30.52 7.44
CA LEU A 155 7.30 -31.66 6.61
C LEU A 155 8.10 -31.16 5.39
N PRO A 156 9.09 -31.93 4.90
CA PRO A 156 9.79 -31.57 3.67
C PRO A 156 8.82 -31.45 2.49
N PHE A 157 8.94 -30.38 1.71
CA PHE A 157 8.20 -30.25 0.47
C PHE A 157 8.91 -31.05 -0.63
N CYS A 158 8.26 -32.07 -1.12
CA CYS A 158 8.81 -32.97 -2.13
C CYS A 158 7.91 -32.94 -3.38
N GLU A 159 8.53 -32.79 -4.54
CA GLU A 159 7.91 -33.02 -5.85
C GLU A 159 8.72 -34.09 -6.60
N ASP A 160 8.05 -35.07 -7.17
CA ASP A 160 8.66 -36.18 -7.89
C ASP A 160 9.84 -36.85 -7.11
N ASP A 161 9.64 -37.12 -5.81
CA ASP A 161 10.62 -37.66 -4.86
C ASP A 161 11.86 -36.80 -4.60
N GLN A 162 11.84 -35.53 -5.01
CA GLN A 162 12.93 -34.59 -4.77
C GLN A 162 12.50 -33.44 -3.83
N VAL A 163 13.33 -33.13 -2.84
CA VAL A 163 13.11 -31.99 -1.92
C VAL A 163 13.23 -30.69 -2.68
N VAL A 164 12.28 -29.78 -2.47
CA VAL A 164 12.26 -28.43 -3.07
C VAL A 164 12.24 -27.38 -1.97
N HIS A 165 13.29 -26.57 -1.91
CA HIS A 165 13.35 -25.39 -1.03
C HIS A 165 12.71 -24.19 -1.75
N VAL A 166 11.70 -23.59 -1.14
CA VAL A 166 10.95 -22.49 -1.75
C VAL A 166 11.25 -21.18 -1.05
N LEU A 167 11.77 -20.22 -1.79
CA LEU A 167 12.13 -18.90 -1.26
C LEU A 167 11.38 -17.78 -1.99
N SER A 168 11.01 -16.75 -1.25
CA SER A 168 10.60 -15.46 -1.79
C SER A 168 11.83 -14.56 -1.82
N TYR A 169 12.17 -14.01 -2.98
CA TYR A 169 13.38 -13.21 -3.21
C TYR A 169 13.05 -11.84 -3.80
N ASP A 170 13.79 -10.81 -3.36
CA ASP A 170 13.73 -9.46 -3.93
C ASP A 170 14.97 -8.63 -3.57
N GLU A 171 15.11 -7.45 -4.18
CA GLU A 171 16.13 -6.45 -3.88
C GLU A 171 15.55 -5.24 -3.15
N LYS A 172 16.30 -4.72 -2.20
CA LYS A 172 16.08 -3.41 -1.58
C LYS A 172 17.25 -2.49 -1.91
N PRO A 173 17.16 -1.74 -3.03
CA PRO A 173 18.21 -0.81 -3.43
C PRO A 173 18.19 0.47 -2.60
N GLY A 174 19.30 1.23 -2.68
CA GLY A 174 19.35 2.62 -2.22
C GLY A 174 19.25 2.81 -0.71
N ILE A 175 19.64 1.82 0.10
CA ILE A 175 19.72 1.98 1.54
C ILE A 175 20.82 2.98 1.86
N GLN A 176 20.46 4.12 2.46
CA GLN A 176 21.39 5.22 2.69
C GLN A 176 22.20 5.01 3.99
N ALA A 177 23.52 5.10 3.90
CA ALA A 177 24.40 5.25 5.03
C ALA A 177 24.51 6.74 5.40
N ILE A 178 24.05 7.10 6.59
CA ILE A 178 23.97 8.48 7.06
C ILE A 178 24.67 8.59 8.41
N ALA A 179 25.61 9.55 8.53
CA ALA A 179 26.27 9.90 9.77
C ALA A 179 25.68 11.18 10.37
N THR A 180 25.66 11.28 11.70
CA THR A 180 25.43 12.55 12.41
C THR A 180 26.70 13.41 12.38
N THR A 181 26.53 14.72 12.52
CA THR A 181 27.62 15.68 12.69
C THR A 181 27.99 15.86 14.15
N SER A 182 27.03 15.63 15.05
CA SER A 182 27.18 15.67 16.51
C SER A 182 26.58 14.43 17.15
N GLU A 183 26.89 14.15 18.41
CA GLU A 183 26.27 13.07 19.17
C GLU A 183 24.82 13.37 19.51
N ASP A 184 23.99 12.34 19.56
CA ASP A 184 22.59 12.45 19.99
C ASP A 184 22.51 12.79 21.49
N ILE A 185 21.69 13.77 21.85
CA ILE A 185 21.36 14.05 23.25
C ILE A 185 20.32 13.03 23.71
N GLN A 186 20.68 12.27 24.75
CA GLN A 186 19.81 11.23 25.29
C GLN A 186 18.64 11.86 26.10
N PRO A 187 17.51 11.16 26.23
CA PRO A 187 16.43 11.60 27.10
C PRO A 187 16.88 11.76 28.55
N ASP A 188 16.46 12.86 29.17
CA ASP A 188 16.66 13.15 30.59
C ASP A 188 15.38 13.74 31.21
N ASN A 189 15.50 14.27 32.44
CA ASN A 189 14.34 14.91 33.10
C ASN A 189 13.80 16.13 32.37
N ASN A 190 14.62 16.83 31.58
CA ASN A 190 14.26 18.02 30.84
C ASN A 190 13.90 17.71 29.39
N HIS A 191 14.44 16.63 28.81
CA HIS A 191 14.26 16.23 27.42
C HIS A 191 13.65 14.81 27.35
N LYS A 192 12.40 14.71 26.95
CA LYS A 192 11.65 13.43 26.94
C LYS A 192 11.97 12.54 25.73
N THR A 193 12.68 13.05 24.74
CA THR A 193 12.99 12.36 23.48
C THR A 193 14.50 12.48 23.18
N ILE A 194 15.00 11.53 22.37
CA ILE A 194 16.32 11.69 21.79
C ILE A 194 16.33 12.92 20.88
N SER A 195 17.21 13.88 21.17
CA SER A 195 17.44 15.05 20.34
C SER A 195 18.66 14.84 19.46
N ARG A 196 18.48 15.02 18.19
CA ARG A 196 19.48 14.75 17.16
C ARG A 196 19.78 16.02 16.38
N ASP A 197 21.05 16.21 16.03
CA ASP A 197 21.46 17.31 15.15
C ASP A 197 20.71 17.23 13.82
N TYR A 198 20.25 18.38 13.37
CA TYR A 198 19.59 18.53 12.07
C TYR A 198 20.54 18.21 10.91
N GLU A 199 21.82 18.55 11.04
CA GLU A 199 22.81 18.28 10.03
C GLU A 199 23.23 16.81 9.99
N TYR A 200 23.53 16.31 8.80
CA TYR A 200 23.99 14.94 8.57
C TYR A 200 24.94 14.84 7.37
N ARG A 201 25.78 13.85 7.37
CA ARG A 201 26.65 13.51 6.23
C ARG A 201 26.18 12.23 5.56
N ARG A 202 26.12 12.25 4.23
CA ARG A 202 25.84 11.06 3.42
C ARG A 202 27.14 10.31 3.16
N LEU A 203 27.16 9.02 3.45
CA LEU A 203 28.32 8.14 3.29
C LEU A 203 28.18 7.23 2.06
N GLY A 204 27.08 7.38 1.30
CA GLY A 204 26.75 6.57 0.14
C GLY A 204 25.54 5.68 0.36
N THR A 205 25.32 4.78 -0.59
CA THR A 205 24.20 3.83 -0.58
C THR A 205 24.72 2.40 -0.73
N ILE A 206 23.89 1.45 -0.29
CA ILE A 206 24.08 0.02 -0.51
C ILE A 206 22.78 -0.59 -1.01
N SER A 207 22.87 -1.77 -1.59
CA SER A 207 21.75 -2.60 -2.00
C SER A 207 21.74 -3.90 -1.19
N LEU A 208 20.57 -4.30 -0.75
CA LEU A 208 20.35 -5.57 -0.06
C LEU A 208 19.59 -6.51 -1.00
N LEU A 209 20.19 -7.64 -1.35
CA LEU A 209 19.54 -8.76 -1.97
C LEU A 209 19.14 -9.73 -0.85
N ALA A 210 17.89 -10.14 -0.77
CA ALA A 210 17.46 -11.03 0.29
C ALA A 210 16.43 -12.06 -0.18
N GLY A 211 16.54 -13.26 0.37
CA GLY A 211 15.55 -14.31 0.24
C GLY A 211 15.01 -14.73 1.59
N ILE A 212 13.75 -15.10 1.65
CA ILE A 212 13.14 -15.73 2.81
C ILE A 212 12.74 -17.14 2.42
N ASP A 213 13.24 -18.13 3.12
CA ASP A 213 12.78 -19.49 3.02
C ASP A 213 11.35 -19.56 3.57
N LEU A 214 10.40 -19.88 2.69
CA LEU A 214 8.98 -19.86 3.04
C LEU A 214 8.55 -21.06 3.91
N GLN A 215 9.41 -22.06 4.04
CA GLN A 215 9.19 -23.23 4.86
C GLN A 215 9.68 -23.02 6.28
N THR A 216 10.89 -22.46 6.44
CA THR A 216 11.56 -22.30 7.74
C THR A 216 11.40 -20.89 8.31
N GLY A 217 11.10 -19.90 7.46
CA GLY A 217 11.10 -18.47 7.83
C GLY A 217 12.49 -17.86 7.88
N GLU A 218 13.55 -18.61 7.57
CA GLU A 218 14.93 -18.12 7.61
C GLU A 218 15.16 -17.06 6.53
N ALA A 219 15.75 -15.94 6.91
CA ALA A 219 16.08 -14.85 6.02
C ALA A 219 17.56 -14.88 5.63
N ILE A 220 17.84 -14.81 4.33
CA ILE A 220 19.19 -14.94 3.76
C ILE A 220 19.59 -13.64 3.09
N PRO A 221 20.52 -12.84 3.66
CA PRO A 221 20.95 -11.57 3.09
C PRO A 221 22.17 -11.71 2.19
N LEU A 222 22.30 -10.78 1.25
CA LEU A 222 23.55 -10.43 0.56
C LEU A 222 23.58 -8.92 0.37
N VAL A 223 24.51 -8.22 1.02
CA VAL A 223 24.67 -6.76 0.91
C VAL A 223 25.76 -6.44 -0.10
N LYS A 224 25.45 -5.56 -1.05
CA LYS A 224 26.32 -5.12 -2.14
C LYS A 224 26.25 -3.61 -2.37
N GLU A 225 27.16 -3.09 -3.18
CA GLU A 225 27.13 -1.71 -3.66
C GLU A 225 26.03 -1.51 -4.72
N SER A 226 25.70 -2.56 -5.45
CA SER A 226 24.76 -2.60 -6.56
C SER A 226 23.82 -3.80 -6.46
N HIS A 227 22.98 -3.98 -7.47
CA HIS A 227 22.06 -5.12 -7.61
C HIS A 227 21.99 -5.56 -9.08
N ASN A 228 23.17 -5.70 -9.69
CA ASN A 228 23.33 -6.12 -11.07
C ASN A 228 23.33 -7.66 -11.20
N SER A 229 23.45 -8.16 -12.45
CA SER A 229 23.45 -9.60 -12.73
C SER A 229 24.55 -10.36 -11.98
N LYS A 230 25.72 -9.75 -11.74
CA LYS A 230 26.82 -10.39 -11.01
C LYS A 230 26.47 -10.57 -9.54
N ASP A 231 25.87 -9.54 -8.93
CA ASP A 231 25.42 -9.58 -7.53
C ASP A 231 24.31 -10.62 -7.35
N TYR A 232 23.37 -10.69 -8.30
CA TYR A 232 22.32 -11.70 -8.31
C TYR A 232 22.88 -13.13 -8.44
N ILE A 233 23.84 -13.35 -9.37
CA ILE A 233 24.52 -14.65 -9.51
C ILE A 233 25.26 -15.03 -8.22
N GLU A 234 25.85 -14.07 -7.52
CA GLU A 234 26.49 -14.33 -6.23
C GLU A 234 25.47 -14.76 -5.17
N PHE A 235 24.28 -14.15 -5.19
CA PHE A 235 23.18 -14.59 -4.34
C PHE A 235 22.72 -16.02 -4.67
N LEU A 236 22.56 -16.35 -5.96
CA LEU A 236 22.25 -17.74 -6.38
C LEU A 236 23.33 -18.73 -5.93
N LYS A 237 24.61 -18.38 -6.04
CA LYS A 237 25.71 -19.22 -5.52
C LYS A 237 25.64 -19.40 -4.00
N LYS A 238 25.24 -18.36 -3.27
CA LYS A 238 25.04 -18.44 -1.83
C LYS A 238 23.93 -19.46 -1.49
N LEU A 239 22.80 -19.42 -2.21
CA LEU A 239 21.72 -20.39 -2.05
C LEU A 239 22.16 -21.81 -2.44
N ASP A 240 22.88 -21.95 -3.56
CA ASP A 240 23.39 -23.23 -4.03
C ASP A 240 24.31 -23.91 -3.01
N ASN A 241 25.11 -23.11 -2.28
CA ASN A 241 26.00 -23.60 -1.23
C ASN A 241 25.28 -23.87 0.11
N LYS A 242 24.15 -23.22 0.34
CA LYS A 242 23.39 -23.38 1.58
C LYS A 242 22.59 -24.69 1.61
N TYR A 243 21.95 -25.05 0.52
CA TYR A 243 21.07 -26.21 0.45
C TYR A 243 21.79 -27.45 -0.14
N PRO A 244 21.38 -28.68 0.26
CA PRO A 244 21.96 -29.91 -0.29
C PRO A 244 21.93 -29.94 -1.82
N LYS A 245 22.98 -30.46 -2.45
CA LYS A 245 23.10 -30.45 -3.93
C LYS A 245 22.09 -31.35 -4.64
N SER A 246 21.49 -32.30 -3.92
CA SER A 246 20.43 -33.17 -4.42
C SER A 246 19.09 -32.47 -4.57
N ASP A 247 18.88 -31.35 -3.85
CA ASP A 247 17.59 -30.71 -3.73
C ASP A 247 17.41 -29.64 -4.79
N LYS A 248 16.17 -29.23 -5.06
CA LYS A 248 15.85 -28.08 -5.91
C LYS A 248 15.66 -26.80 -5.09
N ILE A 249 15.90 -25.67 -5.73
CA ILE A 249 15.67 -24.35 -5.16
C ILE A 249 14.69 -23.62 -6.05
N ARG A 250 13.49 -23.34 -5.53
CA ARG A 250 12.44 -22.60 -6.23
C ARG A 250 12.38 -21.18 -5.69
N LEU A 251 12.52 -20.19 -6.57
CA LEU A 251 12.47 -18.77 -6.24
C LEU A 251 11.17 -18.14 -6.74
N VAL A 252 10.42 -17.56 -5.84
CA VAL A 252 9.32 -16.63 -6.16
C VAL A 252 9.91 -15.23 -6.20
N LEU A 253 9.85 -14.56 -7.36
CA LEU A 253 10.52 -13.28 -7.62
C LEU A 253 9.79 -12.44 -8.67
N ASP A 254 10.17 -11.19 -8.82
CA ASP A 254 9.63 -10.28 -9.82
C ASP A 254 10.26 -10.49 -11.21
N ASN A 255 9.76 -9.72 -12.20
CA ASN A 255 10.23 -9.79 -13.58
C ASN A 255 11.41 -8.83 -13.88
N LEU A 256 12.27 -8.53 -12.93
CA LEU A 256 13.43 -7.68 -13.17
C LEU A 256 14.36 -8.30 -14.23
N LYS A 257 14.85 -7.50 -15.16
CA LYS A 257 15.69 -7.98 -16.27
C LYS A 257 16.97 -8.70 -15.84
N VAL A 258 17.48 -8.38 -14.67
CA VAL A 258 18.65 -9.02 -14.05
C VAL A 258 18.43 -10.52 -13.88
N HIS A 259 17.24 -10.94 -13.48
CA HIS A 259 16.91 -12.35 -13.21
C HIS A 259 16.98 -13.23 -14.46
N SER A 260 16.69 -12.67 -15.62
CA SER A 260 16.70 -13.40 -16.91
C SER A 260 17.80 -12.93 -17.86
N SER A 261 18.81 -12.23 -17.36
CA SER A 261 19.93 -11.73 -18.17
C SER A 261 20.75 -12.87 -18.80
N GLU A 262 21.53 -12.56 -19.83
CA GLU A 262 22.39 -13.55 -20.47
C GLU A 262 23.44 -14.11 -19.52
N GLU A 263 23.98 -13.26 -18.65
CA GLU A 263 24.96 -13.67 -17.61
C GLU A 263 24.34 -14.66 -16.64
N THR A 264 23.11 -14.36 -16.16
CA THR A 264 22.36 -15.23 -15.27
C THR A 264 22.06 -16.58 -15.92
N ARG A 265 21.63 -16.58 -17.20
CA ARG A 265 21.36 -17.82 -17.95
C ARG A 265 22.62 -18.66 -18.14
N LYS A 266 23.76 -18.01 -18.42
CA LYS A 266 25.07 -18.71 -18.50
C LYS A 266 25.43 -19.39 -17.20
N TYR A 267 25.23 -18.72 -16.05
CA TYR A 267 25.46 -19.33 -14.75
C TYR A 267 24.50 -20.52 -14.51
N LEU A 268 23.20 -20.34 -14.75
CA LEU A 268 22.21 -21.42 -14.54
C LEU A 268 22.50 -22.65 -15.41
N ALA A 269 23.06 -22.48 -16.59
CA ALA A 269 23.51 -23.59 -17.44
C ALA A 269 24.64 -24.42 -16.81
N THR A 270 25.39 -23.88 -15.85
CA THR A 270 26.42 -24.64 -15.10
C THR A 270 25.84 -25.49 -13.97
N VAL A 271 24.59 -25.25 -13.58
CA VAL A 271 23.88 -25.97 -12.52
C VAL A 271 22.47 -26.40 -13.00
N PRO A 272 22.40 -27.24 -14.04
CA PRO A 272 21.14 -27.57 -14.71
C PRO A 272 20.17 -28.27 -13.73
N GLY A 273 18.88 -27.88 -13.79
CA GLY A 273 17.81 -28.46 -12.97
C GLY A 273 17.85 -28.07 -11.47
N ARG A 274 18.83 -27.26 -11.04
CA ARG A 274 18.99 -26.85 -9.65
C ARG A 274 18.02 -25.75 -9.24
N PHE A 275 17.77 -24.78 -10.13
CA PHE A 275 16.92 -23.62 -9.88
C PHE A 275 15.65 -23.65 -10.71
N GLU A 276 14.54 -23.32 -10.06
CA GLU A 276 13.24 -23.11 -10.65
C GLU A 276 12.74 -21.72 -10.28
N PHE A 277 12.05 -21.04 -11.21
CA PHE A 277 11.58 -19.66 -11.01
C PHE A 277 10.07 -19.60 -11.17
N VAL A 278 9.42 -18.89 -10.25
CA VAL A 278 8.00 -18.54 -10.28
C VAL A 278 7.91 -17.02 -10.29
N PHE A 279 7.60 -16.46 -11.46
CA PHE A 279 7.54 -15.01 -11.61
C PHE A 279 6.20 -14.45 -11.14
N THR A 280 6.26 -13.40 -10.31
CA THR A 280 5.06 -12.61 -9.96
C THR A 280 4.57 -11.85 -11.19
N PRO A 281 3.28 -11.50 -11.29
CA PRO A 281 2.80 -10.64 -12.38
C PRO A 281 3.42 -9.25 -12.28
N LYS A 282 3.54 -8.56 -13.41
CA LYS A 282 3.94 -7.15 -13.42
C LYS A 282 2.96 -6.33 -12.58
N HIS A 283 3.47 -5.42 -11.76
CA HIS A 283 2.69 -4.64 -10.80
C HIS A 283 1.99 -5.47 -9.71
N GLY A 284 2.41 -6.72 -9.52
CA GLY A 284 1.95 -7.64 -8.49
C GLY A 284 2.99 -7.90 -7.40
N SER A 285 3.87 -6.94 -7.12
CA SER A 285 4.96 -7.08 -6.12
C SER A 285 4.44 -7.44 -4.72
N TRP A 286 3.22 -7.01 -4.37
CA TRP A 286 2.56 -7.38 -3.12
C TRP A 286 2.36 -8.90 -2.93
N LEU A 287 2.47 -9.69 -4.01
CA LEU A 287 2.51 -11.16 -3.95
C LEU A 287 3.87 -11.69 -3.48
N ASN A 288 4.91 -10.86 -3.48
CA ASN A 288 6.24 -11.24 -3.04
C ASN A 288 6.37 -11.04 -1.51
N LEU A 289 6.37 -12.14 -0.77
CA LEU A 289 6.35 -12.10 0.71
C LEU A 289 7.56 -11.41 1.33
N VAL A 290 8.70 -11.39 0.65
CA VAL A 290 9.90 -10.69 1.13
C VAL A 290 9.72 -9.17 1.24
N GLU A 291 8.79 -8.56 0.49
CA GLU A 291 8.47 -7.13 0.65
C GLU A 291 7.94 -6.80 2.05
N GLY A 292 7.14 -7.71 2.62
CA GLY A 292 6.68 -7.61 4.01
C GLY A 292 7.85 -7.60 5.00
N PHE A 293 8.87 -8.42 4.75
CA PHE A 293 10.10 -8.45 5.52
C PHE A 293 10.90 -7.14 5.37
N PHE A 294 11.05 -6.60 4.15
CA PHE A 294 11.70 -5.31 3.93
C PHE A 294 11.00 -4.15 4.64
N SER A 295 9.69 -4.22 4.74
CA SER A 295 8.90 -3.26 5.52
C SER A 295 9.19 -3.38 7.02
N LYS A 296 9.35 -4.60 7.55
CA LYS A 296 9.77 -4.88 8.93
C LYS A 296 11.18 -4.36 9.20
N LEU A 297 12.15 -4.72 8.36
CA LEU A 297 13.53 -4.24 8.41
C LEU A 297 13.59 -2.70 8.44
N THR A 298 12.83 -2.05 7.57
CA THR A 298 12.80 -0.58 7.51
C THR A 298 12.29 0.04 8.81
N ARG A 299 11.22 -0.50 9.38
CA ARG A 299 10.64 0.04 10.62
C ARG A 299 11.48 -0.24 11.85
N GLN A 300 12.07 -1.43 11.95
CA GLN A 300 12.76 -1.89 13.15
C GLN A 300 14.23 -1.47 13.20
N MET A 301 14.91 -1.44 12.05
CA MET A 301 16.35 -1.25 12.00
C MET A 301 16.76 0.01 11.22
N LEU A 302 16.22 0.23 10.02
CA LEU A 302 16.67 1.34 9.17
C LEU A 302 16.08 2.70 9.58
N LYS A 303 14.89 2.72 10.20
CA LYS A 303 14.25 3.96 10.61
C LYS A 303 15.08 4.69 11.65
N GLY A 304 15.56 5.87 11.27
CA GLY A 304 16.38 6.71 12.15
C GLY A 304 17.81 6.21 12.37
N ILE A 305 18.27 5.19 11.63
CA ILE A 305 19.64 4.69 11.75
C ILE A 305 20.66 5.80 11.46
N ARG A 306 21.74 5.80 12.24
CA ARG A 306 22.95 6.58 12.00
C ARG A 306 24.15 5.67 12.18
N VAL A 307 25.15 5.84 11.31
CA VAL A 307 26.35 5.01 11.25
C VAL A 307 27.57 5.91 11.03
N LYS A 308 28.72 5.49 11.52
CA LYS A 308 29.98 6.22 11.33
C LYS A 308 30.58 5.94 9.95
N THR A 309 30.37 4.74 9.43
CA THR A 309 30.88 4.28 8.13
C THR A 309 29.81 3.47 7.37
N LYS A 310 30.01 3.29 6.08
CA LYS A 310 29.15 2.41 5.26
C LYS A 310 29.28 0.94 5.70
N ASP A 311 30.46 0.52 6.10
CA ASP A 311 30.73 -0.84 6.58
C ASP A 311 29.98 -1.14 7.89
N GLU A 312 29.85 -0.15 8.77
CA GLU A 312 29.03 -0.29 9.97
C GLU A 312 27.56 -0.57 9.61
N LEU A 313 27.01 0.11 8.59
CA LEU A 313 25.66 -0.17 8.13
C LEU A 313 25.52 -1.61 7.62
N VAL A 314 26.52 -2.08 6.84
CA VAL A 314 26.55 -3.46 6.33
C VAL A 314 26.56 -4.46 7.49
N GLN A 315 27.45 -4.27 8.48
CA GLN A 315 27.54 -5.14 9.66
C GLN A 315 26.25 -5.16 10.46
N ARG A 316 25.59 -4.00 10.65
CA ARG A 316 24.33 -3.90 11.37
C ARG A 316 23.17 -4.56 10.63
N ILE A 317 23.19 -4.55 9.29
CA ILE A 317 22.20 -5.31 8.49
C ILE A 317 22.41 -6.81 8.72
N TYR A 318 23.64 -7.33 8.59
CA TYR A 318 23.89 -8.75 8.83
C TYR A 318 23.50 -9.16 10.26
N LYS A 319 23.86 -8.36 11.26
CA LYS A 319 23.45 -8.61 12.64
C LYS A 319 21.93 -8.67 12.82
N TYR A 320 21.19 -7.78 12.15
CA TYR A 320 19.73 -7.82 12.18
C TYR A 320 19.18 -9.13 11.59
N PHE A 321 19.79 -9.64 10.54
CA PHE A 321 19.40 -10.93 9.97
C PHE A 321 19.72 -12.09 10.91
N ASP A 322 20.85 -12.05 11.62
CA ASP A 322 21.19 -13.04 12.65
C ASP A 322 20.12 -12.99 13.78
N GLU A 323 19.79 -11.81 14.29
CA GLU A 323 18.75 -11.61 15.32
C GLU A 323 17.39 -12.14 14.89
N VAL A 324 16.97 -11.91 13.63
CA VAL A 324 15.69 -12.41 13.13
C VAL A 324 15.71 -13.93 12.94
N ASN A 325 16.86 -14.48 12.59
CA ASN A 325 17.03 -15.93 12.39
C ASN A 325 17.19 -16.71 13.71
N GLU A 326 17.38 -16.07 14.86
CA GLU A 326 17.27 -16.73 16.18
C GLU A 326 15.83 -17.25 16.43
N GLU A 327 14.82 -16.49 16.00
CA GLU A 327 13.39 -16.89 16.06
C GLU A 327 12.71 -16.59 14.71
N PRO A 328 12.94 -17.43 13.68
CA PRO A 328 12.46 -17.17 12.34
C PRO A 328 10.93 -17.24 12.28
N VAL A 329 10.33 -16.30 11.56
CA VAL A 329 8.89 -16.21 11.42
C VAL A 329 8.46 -16.75 10.05
N ILE A 330 7.66 -17.79 10.06
CA ILE A 330 7.08 -18.37 8.84
C ILE A 330 5.95 -17.44 8.38
N TYR A 331 6.07 -16.95 7.14
CA TYR A 331 5.08 -16.07 6.53
C TYR A 331 3.98 -16.88 5.87
N HIS A 332 2.75 -16.75 6.36
CA HIS A 332 1.59 -17.42 5.79
C HIS A 332 0.77 -16.46 4.93
N TRP A 333 0.55 -16.84 3.70
CA TRP A 333 -0.40 -16.16 2.83
C TRP A 333 -1.83 -16.58 3.18
N LYS A 334 -2.77 -15.63 3.26
CA LYS A 334 -4.17 -15.93 3.62
C LYS A 334 -5.18 -15.55 2.54
N TYR A 335 -4.80 -14.70 1.59
CA TYR A 335 -5.72 -14.16 0.60
C TYR A 335 -6.00 -15.18 -0.51
N LYS A 336 -7.29 -15.49 -0.73
CA LYS A 336 -7.79 -16.37 -1.81
C LYS A 336 -7.20 -17.80 -1.87
N LEU A 337 -6.57 -18.31 -0.82
CA LEU A 337 -6.03 -19.67 -0.83
C LEU A 337 -7.13 -20.76 -0.84
N GLU A 338 -8.35 -20.45 -0.43
CA GLU A 338 -9.47 -21.39 -0.41
C GLU A 338 -9.91 -21.78 -1.83
N GLU A 339 -9.72 -20.88 -2.80
CA GLU A 339 -10.08 -21.05 -4.21
C GLU A 339 -9.05 -21.87 -5.01
N ILE A 340 -7.90 -22.21 -4.42
CA ILE A 340 -6.77 -22.87 -5.10
C ILE A 340 -6.79 -24.39 -4.83
N ASP A 341 -6.79 -25.19 -5.91
CA ASP A 341 -6.61 -26.64 -5.82
C ASP A 341 -5.11 -26.98 -5.63
N PRO A 342 -4.71 -27.55 -4.48
CA PRO A 342 -3.31 -27.85 -4.21
C PRO A 342 -2.74 -28.97 -5.10
N ASN A 343 -3.57 -29.74 -5.80
CA ASN A 343 -3.14 -30.83 -6.67
C ASN A 343 -2.71 -30.35 -8.07
N GLU A 344 -2.94 -29.08 -8.39
CA GLU A 344 -2.44 -28.49 -9.62
C GLU A 344 -0.90 -28.46 -9.62
N LYS A 345 -0.29 -28.50 -10.81
CA LYS A 345 1.17 -28.37 -10.94
C LYS A 345 1.56 -26.90 -11.03
N VAL A 346 2.55 -26.52 -10.24
CA VAL A 346 3.17 -25.19 -10.32
C VAL A 346 3.90 -25.05 -11.66
N VAL A 347 3.63 -23.97 -12.38
CA VAL A 347 4.35 -23.65 -13.62
C VAL A 347 5.66 -22.96 -13.25
N VAL A 348 6.78 -23.60 -13.53
CA VAL A 348 8.12 -23.09 -13.25
C VAL A 348 8.87 -22.77 -14.53
N ASP A 349 9.71 -21.72 -14.49
CA ASP A 349 10.66 -21.38 -15.53
C ASP A 349 12.07 -21.80 -15.08
N THR A 350 12.82 -22.46 -15.93
CA THR A 350 14.22 -22.85 -15.67
C THR A 350 15.23 -21.93 -16.36
N LEU A 351 14.75 -20.90 -17.09
CA LEU A 351 15.53 -19.91 -17.80
C LEU A 351 16.67 -20.51 -18.66
N PRO A 352 16.37 -21.39 -19.61
CA PRO A 352 17.39 -22.00 -20.45
C PRO A 352 18.15 -20.94 -21.27
N VAL A 353 19.39 -21.27 -21.65
CA VAL A 353 20.18 -20.40 -22.57
C VAL A 353 19.41 -20.26 -23.86
N LYS A 354 19.14 -19.01 -24.28
CA LYS A 354 18.56 -18.77 -25.60
C LYS A 354 19.53 -19.29 -26.64
N LYS A 355 19.11 -20.22 -27.49
CA LYS A 355 19.86 -20.57 -28.68
C LYS A 355 19.93 -19.31 -29.53
N SER A 356 21.14 -18.83 -29.82
CA SER A 356 21.36 -17.78 -30.83
C SER A 356 20.78 -18.29 -32.13
N SER A 357 19.72 -17.64 -32.60
CA SER A 357 19.16 -17.83 -33.94
C SER A 357 20.07 -17.19 -34.97
#